data_d7486512a231047f10dfb9dc7a8b2794
#
_entry.id   d7486512a231047f10dfb9dc7a8b2794
#
_cell.length_a   1.000
_cell.length_b   1.000
_cell.length_c   1.000
_cell.angle_alpha   90.00
_cell.angle_beta   90.00
_cell.angle_gamma   90.00
#
_symmetry.space_group_name_H-M   'P 1'
#
loop_
_entity.id
_entity.type
_entity.pdbx_description
1 polymer ?
#
loop_
_entity_poly.entity_id
_entity_poly.type
_entity_poly.pdbx_seq_one_letter_code
_entity_poly.pdbx_strand_id
1 'polypeptide(L)'
;MEPDVLVVGAGPAGAAVSILLARQGYRVLLVERATFPRDKACAEYLSPACTPLLAQLGVLNAILAAAPQRLQGMRVMDYRGRSCWGRFIQDGQCLYGLALPRLVLDHLLVEQACREGVELRTGFWVRQPLLDGQRVCGVSGQQAQYRETVRARLVIAADGVQSTLARRLGLVRRIHWLQHVAFVTHYASVHPMQPWGEMFLIPSGYIGLAPVSDTLVNVSVVVRAAHLAATQKTSQAFFAQTVQTHPELRQRFAQAIRVKNLLTTGPMAQRTACPQQDGIMFIGDAAGFFDPFTGQGIYLALHSATLAAAVAHRALCSGALSADDLRSYFLAHRRAFRDKYRLSALIQLGLRMPWLANRVIDRLARRPSLADIVVGVAGDFVSPKTVLSWRFATQVLL
;
A
#
# COMPACT_ATOMS: atom_id res chain seq x y z
N MET A 1 -11.87 24.22 -20.14
CA MET A 1 -12.86 23.12 -20.34
C MET A 1 -12.83 22.23 -19.12
N GLU A 2 -13.98 21.78 -18.63
CA GLU A 2 -14.04 20.85 -17.49
C GLU A 2 -13.44 19.48 -17.85
N PRO A 3 -12.66 18.83 -16.99
CA PRO A 3 -12.16 17.47 -17.23
C PRO A 3 -13.31 16.45 -17.22
N ASP A 4 -13.15 15.35 -17.96
CA ASP A 4 -14.08 14.22 -17.89
C ASP A 4 -13.93 13.50 -16.55
N VAL A 5 -12.69 13.36 -16.08
CA VAL A 5 -12.36 12.68 -14.82
C VAL A 5 -11.45 13.55 -13.97
N LEU A 6 -11.85 13.73 -12.73
CA LEU A 6 -11.00 14.33 -11.66
C LEU A 6 -10.49 13.21 -10.75
N VAL A 7 -9.18 13.04 -10.70
CA VAL A 7 -8.53 12.09 -9.80
C VAL A 7 -7.91 12.85 -8.63
N VAL A 8 -8.25 12.46 -7.40
CA VAL A 8 -7.76 13.10 -6.18
C VAL A 8 -6.70 12.23 -5.51
N GLY A 9 -5.46 12.70 -5.51
CA GLY A 9 -4.29 12.00 -4.96
C GLY A 9 -3.45 11.32 -6.04
N ALA A 10 -2.18 11.75 -6.18
CA ALA A 10 -1.23 11.27 -7.18
C ALA A 10 -0.26 10.20 -6.63
N GLY A 11 -0.75 9.31 -5.75
CA GLY A 11 -0.05 8.07 -5.38
C GLY A 11 -0.20 7.00 -6.46
N PRO A 12 0.31 5.77 -6.23
CA PRO A 12 0.29 4.70 -7.24
C PRO A 12 -1.09 4.41 -7.82
N ALA A 13 -2.16 4.44 -7.01
CA ALA A 13 -3.52 4.22 -7.49
C ALA A 13 -4.00 5.34 -8.40
N GLY A 14 -3.83 6.61 -7.96
CA GLY A 14 -4.29 7.77 -8.73
C GLY A 14 -3.52 7.97 -10.02
N ALA A 15 -2.19 7.87 -10.00
CA ALA A 15 -1.38 7.95 -11.22
C ALA A 15 -1.73 6.82 -12.20
N ALA A 16 -1.87 5.58 -11.70
CA ALA A 16 -2.21 4.43 -12.55
C ALA A 16 -3.59 4.57 -13.22
N VAL A 17 -4.64 4.95 -12.49
CA VAL A 17 -5.97 5.14 -13.08
C VAL A 17 -5.99 6.30 -14.07
N SER A 18 -5.22 7.36 -13.79
CA SER A 18 -5.10 8.51 -14.68
C SER A 18 -4.44 8.12 -16.01
N ILE A 19 -3.35 7.35 -16.00
CA ILE A 19 -2.69 6.79 -17.18
C ILE A 19 -3.68 5.98 -18.01
N LEU A 20 -4.39 5.04 -17.36
CA LEU A 20 -5.30 4.14 -18.04
C LEU A 20 -6.48 4.87 -18.70
N LEU A 21 -7.03 5.90 -18.06
CA LEU A 21 -8.15 6.67 -18.59
C LEU A 21 -7.70 7.67 -19.67
N ALA A 22 -6.51 8.28 -19.52
CA ALA A 22 -5.97 9.16 -20.56
C ALA A 22 -5.71 8.40 -21.85
N ARG A 23 -5.19 7.16 -21.80
CA ARG A 23 -5.05 6.28 -22.98
C ARG A 23 -6.37 5.90 -23.64
N GLN A 24 -7.47 5.99 -22.92
CA GLN A 24 -8.83 5.80 -23.46
C GLN A 24 -9.44 7.09 -24.02
N GLY A 25 -8.66 8.18 -24.10
CA GLY A 25 -9.06 9.45 -24.70
C GLY A 25 -9.81 10.41 -23.77
N TYR A 26 -9.89 10.13 -22.47
CA TYR A 26 -10.53 11.04 -21.52
C TYR A 26 -9.59 12.16 -21.08
N ARG A 27 -10.15 13.36 -20.91
CA ARG A 27 -9.45 14.48 -20.28
C ARG A 27 -9.40 14.24 -18.77
N VAL A 28 -8.22 13.93 -18.26
CA VAL A 28 -8.00 13.63 -16.86
C VAL A 28 -7.24 14.76 -16.17
N LEU A 29 -7.82 15.27 -15.10
CA LEU A 29 -7.13 16.15 -14.16
C LEU A 29 -6.76 15.38 -12.91
N LEU A 30 -5.47 15.29 -12.62
CA LEU A 30 -4.90 14.67 -11.42
C LEU A 30 -4.47 15.76 -10.44
N VAL A 31 -5.10 15.80 -9.25
CA VAL A 31 -4.76 16.78 -8.21
C VAL A 31 -4.04 16.12 -7.03
N GLU A 32 -2.99 16.78 -6.53
CA GLU A 32 -2.21 16.30 -5.39
C GLU A 32 -1.87 17.49 -4.47
N ARG A 33 -1.94 17.25 -3.16
CA ARG A 33 -1.61 18.27 -2.15
C ARG A 33 -0.12 18.59 -2.04
N ALA A 34 0.74 17.59 -2.30
CA ALA A 34 2.19 17.74 -2.26
C ALA A 34 2.74 18.14 -3.64
N THR A 35 3.97 18.65 -3.67
CA THR A 35 4.76 18.80 -4.89
C THR A 35 5.66 17.59 -5.07
N PHE A 36 5.95 17.20 -6.32
CA PHE A 36 6.84 16.11 -6.64
C PHE A 36 8.28 16.59 -6.90
N PRO A 37 9.28 15.72 -6.61
CA PRO A 37 9.19 14.42 -5.95
C PRO A 37 8.91 14.55 -4.46
N ARG A 38 8.16 13.57 -3.87
CA ARG A 38 7.80 13.57 -2.46
C ARG A 38 7.95 12.21 -1.80
N ASP A 39 8.31 12.22 -0.52
CA ASP A 39 8.31 11.01 0.31
C ASP A 39 6.91 10.69 0.87
N LYS A 40 6.70 9.41 1.19
CA LYS A 40 5.51 8.93 1.89
C LYS A 40 5.85 7.73 2.76
N ALA A 41 5.28 7.65 3.97
CA ALA A 41 5.45 6.49 4.84
C ALA A 41 5.00 5.21 4.12
N CYS A 42 5.92 4.30 3.84
CA CYS A 42 5.74 3.06 3.11
C CYS A 42 6.95 2.15 3.34
N ALA A 43 6.77 0.83 3.32
CA ALA A 43 7.88 -0.13 3.32
C ALA A 43 8.63 -0.21 1.97
N GLU A 44 8.16 0.51 0.94
CA GLU A 44 8.80 0.66 -0.38
C GLU A 44 9.04 -0.65 -1.13
N TYR A 45 8.26 -1.66 -0.81
CA TYR A 45 8.28 -2.98 -1.43
C TYR A 45 7.17 -3.10 -2.48
N LEU A 46 7.55 -3.59 -3.65
CA LEU A 46 6.68 -4.00 -4.74
C LEU A 46 6.74 -5.51 -4.88
N SER A 47 5.60 -6.17 -4.73
CA SER A 47 5.51 -7.61 -4.93
C SER A 47 5.79 -8.01 -6.39
N PRO A 48 6.23 -9.24 -6.67
CA PRO A 48 6.45 -9.71 -8.05
C PRO A 48 5.27 -9.45 -8.98
N ALA A 49 4.05 -9.55 -8.50
CA ALA A 49 2.84 -9.29 -9.28
C ALA A 49 2.63 -7.80 -9.65
N CYS A 50 3.42 -6.88 -9.10
CA CYS A 50 3.41 -5.49 -9.57
C CYS A 50 4.06 -5.35 -10.96
N THR A 51 5.02 -6.20 -11.31
CA THR A 51 5.80 -6.10 -12.55
C THR A 51 4.92 -6.05 -13.81
N PRO A 52 3.97 -6.97 -14.04
CA PRO A 52 3.11 -6.91 -15.22
C PRO A 52 2.19 -5.67 -15.22
N LEU A 53 1.74 -5.20 -14.06
CA LEU A 53 0.93 -3.98 -13.98
C LEU A 53 1.75 -2.73 -14.31
N LEU A 54 2.99 -2.65 -13.86
CA LEU A 54 3.91 -1.56 -14.19
C LEU A 54 4.31 -1.57 -15.68
N ALA A 55 4.46 -2.77 -16.28
CA ALA A 55 4.67 -2.91 -17.71
C ALA A 55 3.44 -2.41 -18.51
N GLN A 56 2.24 -2.78 -18.11
CA GLN A 56 1.00 -2.29 -18.69
C GLN A 56 0.88 -0.77 -18.63
N LEU A 57 1.33 -0.15 -17.53
CA LEU A 57 1.35 1.30 -17.38
C LEU A 57 2.48 1.99 -18.17
N GLY A 58 3.42 1.24 -18.74
CA GLY A 58 4.56 1.77 -19.48
C GLY A 58 5.68 2.35 -18.62
N VAL A 59 5.68 2.11 -17.31
CA VAL A 59 6.68 2.67 -16.37
C VAL A 59 7.77 1.67 -15.98
N LEU A 60 7.63 0.37 -16.31
CA LEU A 60 8.54 -0.66 -15.82
C LEU A 60 10.00 -0.38 -16.22
N ASN A 61 10.25 -0.01 -17.47
CA ASN A 61 11.62 0.26 -17.93
C ASN A 61 12.27 1.43 -17.20
N ALA A 62 11.52 2.50 -16.93
CA ALA A 62 12.00 3.64 -16.16
C ALA A 62 12.29 3.25 -14.69
N ILE A 63 11.46 2.39 -14.11
CA ILE A 63 11.68 1.84 -12.76
C ILE A 63 12.95 0.99 -12.74
N LEU A 64 13.15 0.10 -13.72
CA LEU A 64 14.34 -0.75 -13.80
C LEU A 64 15.62 0.07 -14.04
N ALA A 65 15.54 1.16 -14.82
CA ALA A 65 16.62 2.09 -15.02
C ALA A 65 17.01 2.87 -13.75
N ALA A 66 16.07 3.03 -12.81
CA ALA A 66 16.35 3.61 -11.49
C ALA A 66 17.05 2.63 -10.52
N ALA A 67 17.51 1.46 -11.03
CA ALA A 67 18.26 0.44 -10.29
C ALA A 67 17.62 0.04 -8.95
N PRO A 68 16.35 -0.42 -8.92
CA PRO A 68 15.71 -0.88 -7.70
C PRO A 68 16.41 -2.12 -7.16
N GLN A 69 16.39 -2.32 -5.85
CA GLN A 69 16.84 -3.57 -5.27
C GLN A 69 15.90 -4.72 -5.64
N ARG A 70 16.48 -5.85 -6.06
CA ARG A 70 15.74 -7.07 -6.36
C ARG A 70 15.68 -7.94 -5.12
N LEU A 71 14.50 -8.19 -4.62
CA LEU A 71 14.27 -9.04 -3.46
C LEU A 71 13.94 -10.45 -3.90
N GLN A 72 14.69 -11.43 -3.39
CA GLN A 72 14.51 -12.86 -3.74
C GLN A 72 13.36 -13.53 -2.97
N GLY A 73 12.91 -12.91 -1.89
CA GLY A 73 11.90 -13.44 -1.01
C GLY A 73 11.75 -12.63 0.27
N MET A 74 11.19 -13.28 1.29
CA MET A 74 10.96 -12.68 2.59
C MET A 74 11.55 -13.55 3.70
N ARG A 75 12.14 -12.92 4.71
CA ARG A 75 12.52 -13.50 5.98
C ARG A 75 11.56 -13.03 7.06
N VAL A 76 11.02 -13.95 7.84
CA VAL A 76 10.21 -13.60 9.02
C VAL A 76 10.88 -14.20 10.26
N MET A 77 11.15 -13.36 11.24
CA MET A 77 11.73 -13.76 12.54
C MET A 77 10.68 -13.70 13.63
N ASP A 78 10.61 -14.76 14.45
CA ASP A 78 9.68 -14.87 15.56
C ASP A 78 10.17 -14.13 16.82
N TYR A 79 9.36 -14.17 17.89
CA TYR A 79 9.67 -13.54 19.18
C TYR A 79 10.85 -14.15 19.92
N ARG A 80 11.39 -15.31 19.47
CA ARG A 80 12.53 -16.05 20.07
C ARG A 80 13.81 -15.92 19.25
N GLY A 81 13.77 -15.19 18.11
CA GLY A 81 14.90 -15.04 17.20
C GLY A 81 15.05 -16.17 16.17
N ARG A 82 14.06 -17.07 16.02
CA ARG A 82 14.05 -18.05 14.93
C ARG A 82 13.51 -17.42 13.66
N SER A 83 14.07 -17.78 12.51
CA SER A 83 13.68 -17.27 11.21
C SER A 83 13.14 -18.34 10.29
N CYS A 84 12.11 -18.03 9.53
CA CYS A 84 11.77 -18.74 8.30
C CYS A 84 12.11 -17.87 7.09
N TRP A 85 12.50 -18.53 6.00
CA TRP A 85 12.87 -17.91 4.73
C TRP A 85 11.99 -18.51 3.63
N GLY A 86 11.30 -17.67 2.90
CA GLY A 86 10.52 -18.08 1.74
C GLY A 86 10.93 -17.28 0.53
N ARG A 87 11.14 -17.98 -0.58
CA ARG A 87 11.55 -17.42 -1.87
C ARG A 87 10.34 -17.10 -2.73
N PHE A 88 10.50 -16.16 -3.63
CA PHE A 88 9.52 -15.92 -4.69
C PHE A 88 9.75 -16.91 -5.83
N ILE A 89 9.09 -18.08 -5.75
CA ILE A 89 9.18 -19.14 -6.75
C ILE A 89 7.79 -19.47 -7.27
N GLN A 90 7.62 -19.47 -8.58
CA GLN A 90 6.41 -19.90 -9.26
C GLN A 90 6.79 -20.87 -10.39
N ASP A 91 6.19 -22.06 -10.39
CA ASP A 91 6.42 -23.09 -11.40
C ASP A 91 7.92 -23.39 -11.64
N GLY A 92 8.70 -23.42 -10.57
CA GLY A 92 10.15 -23.66 -10.59
C GLY A 92 11.00 -22.46 -11.02
N GLN A 93 10.38 -21.34 -11.38
CA GLN A 93 11.07 -20.11 -11.78
C GLN A 93 11.20 -19.14 -10.60
N CYS A 94 12.39 -18.53 -10.46
CA CYS A 94 12.62 -17.48 -9.48
C CYS A 94 12.01 -16.16 -9.99
N LEU A 95 11.11 -15.59 -9.19
CA LEU A 95 10.60 -14.24 -9.36
C LEU A 95 11.35 -13.28 -8.43
N TYR A 96 11.17 -11.99 -8.65
CA TYR A 96 11.76 -10.95 -7.81
C TYR A 96 10.71 -9.93 -7.43
N GLY A 97 10.68 -9.58 -6.14
CA GLY A 97 10.10 -8.31 -5.70
C GLY A 97 11.08 -7.18 -6.03
N LEU A 98 10.57 -5.95 -6.09
CA LEU A 98 11.39 -4.76 -6.25
C LEU A 98 11.25 -3.89 -5.01
N ALA A 99 12.33 -3.23 -4.62
CA ALA A 99 12.29 -2.21 -3.59
C ALA A 99 12.98 -0.94 -4.09
N LEU A 100 12.28 0.17 -4.00
CA LEU A 100 12.80 1.49 -4.34
C LEU A 100 12.02 2.57 -3.59
N PRO A 101 12.65 3.74 -3.33
CA PRO A 101 12.01 4.82 -2.59
C PRO A 101 10.73 5.31 -3.26
N ARG A 102 9.70 5.59 -2.45
CA ARG A 102 8.44 6.17 -2.93
C ARG A 102 8.62 7.50 -3.62
N LEU A 103 9.65 8.24 -3.23
CA LEU A 103 10.09 9.47 -3.91
C LEU A 103 10.37 9.22 -5.39
N VAL A 104 10.97 8.07 -5.74
CA VAL A 104 11.28 7.67 -7.12
C VAL A 104 10.05 7.06 -7.79
N LEU A 105 9.43 6.05 -7.17
CA LEU A 105 8.30 5.33 -7.75
C LEU A 105 7.14 6.26 -8.11
N ASP A 106 6.73 7.11 -7.15
CA ASP A 106 5.58 7.97 -7.35
C ASP A 106 5.87 9.05 -8.41
N HIS A 107 7.11 9.54 -8.45
CA HIS A 107 7.54 10.50 -9.47
C HIS A 107 7.49 9.91 -10.88
N LEU A 108 8.05 8.72 -11.09
CA LEU A 108 8.01 8.03 -12.39
C LEU A 108 6.59 7.74 -12.86
N LEU A 109 5.70 7.35 -11.95
CA LEU A 109 4.28 7.13 -12.27
C LEU A 109 3.58 8.42 -12.70
N VAL A 110 3.85 9.52 -12.01
CA VAL A 110 3.28 10.84 -12.33
C VAL A 110 3.85 11.40 -13.64
N GLU A 111 5.16 11.26 -13.88
CA GLU A 111 5.75 11.64 -15.16
C GLU A 111 5.12 10.87 -16.32
N GLN A 112 4.89 9.57 -16.16
CA GLN A 112 4.21 8.78 -17.18
C GLN A 112 2.77 9.26 -17.38
N ALA A 113 2.05 9.59 -16.31
CA ALA A 113 0.70 10.16 -16.44
C ALA A 113 0.72 11.46 -17.26
N CYS A 114 1.67 12.35 -17.01
CA CYS A 114 1.82 13.58 -17.78
C CYS A 114 2.17 13.30 -19.26
N ARG A 115 3.02 12.30 -19.55
CA ARG A 115 3.33 11.88 -20.93
C ARG A 115 2.11 11.35 -21.69
N GLU A 116 1.16 10.75 -20.97
CA GLU A 116 -0.13 10.29 -21.56
C GLU A 116 -1.17 11.43 -21.68
N GLY A 117 -0.78 12.67 -21.37
CA GLY A 117 -1.66 13.83 -21.51
C GLY A 117 -2.52 14.16 -20.29
N VAL A 118 -2.20 13.57 -19.12
CA VAL A 118 -2.89 13.92 -17.87
C VAL A 118 -2.46 15.32 -17.42
N GLU A 119 -3.42 16.21 -17.15
CA GLU A 119 -3.16 17.48 -16.48
C GLU A 119 -2.87 17.22 -14.99
N LEU A 120 -1.68 17.62 -14.52
CA LEU A 120 -1.28 17.50 -13.13
C LEU A 120 -1.35 18.86 -12.41
N ARG A 121 -2.05 18.92 -11.29
CA ARG A 121 -2.02 20.06 -10.37
C ARG A 121 -1.48 19.63 -9.00
N THR A 122 -0.29 20.09 -8.67
CA THR A 122 0.32 19.91 -7.36
C THR A 122 0.01 21.08 -6.44
N GLY A 123 0.16 20.89 -5.12
CA GLY A 123 -0.17 21.91 -4.13
C GLY A 123 -1.69 22.15 -3.98
N PHE A 124 -2.53 21.31 -4.57
CA PHE A 124 -3.98 21.42 -4.49
C PHE A 124 -4.55 20.55 -3.36
N TRP A 125 -5.00 21.17 -2.31
CA TRP A 125 -5.53 20.48 -1.13
C TRP A 125 -7.04 20.37 -1.18
N VAL A 126 -7.56 19.21 -1.54
CA VAL A 126 -9.00 18.92 -1.53
C VAL A 126 -9.55 18.98 -0.10
N ARG A 127 -10.63 19.74 0.09
CA ARG A 127 -11.27 19.97 1.39
C ARG A 127 -12.61 19.25 1.52
N GLN A 128 -13.39 19.19 0.45
CA GLN A 128 -14.71 18.57 0.45
C GLN A 128 -15.17 18.20 -0.96
N PRO A 129 -16.10 17.22 -1.12
CA PRO A 129 -16.78 16.99 -2.37
C PRO A 129 -17.68 18.18 -2.71
N LEU A 130 -17.84 18.45 -4.01
CA LEU A 130 -18.85 19.34 -4.54
C LEU A 130 -20.07 18.51 -4.89
N LEU A 131 -21.21 18.84 -4.29
CA LEU A 131 -22.46 18.09 -4.43
C LEU A 131 -23.47 18.89 -5.27
N ASP A 132 -24.18 18.19 -6.13
CA ASP A 132 -25.37 18.63 -6.80
C ASP A 132 -26.47 17.58 -6.52
N GLY A 133 -27.34 17.87 -5.55
CA GLY A 133 -28.22 16.87 -4.97
C GLY A 133 -27.43 15.69 -4.37
N GLN A 134 -27.69 14.49 -4.85
CA GLN A 134 -26.97 13.27 -4.46
C GLN A 134 -25.71 12.99 -5.29
N ARG A 135 -25.41 13.82 -6.29
CA ARG A 135 -24.29 13.63 -7.18
C ARG A 135 -23.05 14.37 -6.72
N VAL A 136 -21.92 13.68 -6.68
CA VAL A 136 -20.60 14.32 -6.60
C VAL A 136 -20.22 14.79 -8.00
N CYS A 137 -20.22 16.11 -8.20
CA CYS A 137 -19.92 16.74 -9.48
C CYS A 137 -18.54 17.45 -9.50
N GLY A 138 -17.70 17.16 -8.52
CA GLY A 138 -16.37 17.75 -8.40
C GLY A 138 -15.86 17.80 -6.96
N VAL A 139 -14.89 18.68 -6.72
CA VAL A 139 -14.35 18.96 -5.39
C VAL A 139 -14.16 20.46 -5.19
N SER A 140 -14.19 20.89 -3.94
CA SER A 140 -13.61 22.17 -3.55
C SER A 140 -12.31 21.94 -2.76
N GLY A 141 -11.36 22.79 -3.01
CA GLY A 141 -10.03 22.68 -2.44
C GLY A 141 -9.37 24.05 -2.25
N GLN A 142 -8.10 24.00 -1.96
CA GLN A 142 -7.26 25.18 -1.78
C GLN A 142 -5.93 24.97 -2.50
N GLN A 143 -5.54 25.93 -3.31
CA GLN A 143 -4.21 26.00 -3.90
C GLN A 143 -3.56 27.32 -3.43
N ALA A 144 -2.41 27.22 -2.80
CA ALA A 144 -1.83 28.34 -2.03
C ALA A 144 -2.86 28.93 -1.04
N GLN A 145 -3.19 30.21 -1.19
CA GLN A 145 -4.19 30.91 -0.34
C GLN A 145 -5.60 30.99 -0.95
N TYR A 146 -5.76 30.53 -2.19
CA TYR A 146 -7.02 30.67 -2.91
C TYR A 146 -7.88 29.42 -2.79
N ARG A 147 -9.18 29.62 -2.52
CA ARG A 147 -10.18 28.54 -2.64
C ARG A 147 -10.60 28.40 -4.07
N GLU A 148 -10.66 27.16 -4.54
CA GLU A 148 -11.05 26.83 -5.90
C GLU A 148 -12.01 25.64 -5.90
N THR A 149 -12.91 25.61 -6.88
CA THR A 149 -13.77 24.47 -7.17
C THR A 149 -13.41 23.90 -8.53
N VAL A 150 -13.31 22.59 -8.60
CA VAL A 150 -13.04 21.83 -9.82
C VAL A 150 -14.22 20.92 -10.06
N ARG A 151 -14.92 21.12 -11.19
CA ARG A 151 -16.00 20.24 -11.62
C ARG A 151 -15.48 19.13 -12.54
N ALA A 152 -16.15 17.98 -12.55
CA ALA A 152 -15.89 16.87 -13.45
C ALA A 152 -17.12 15.99 -13.59
N ARG A 153 -17.18 15.20 -14.65
CA ARG A 153 -18.24 14.21 -14.84
C ARG A 153 -18.12 13.06 -13.82
N LEU A 154 -16.88 12.62 -13.53
CA LEU A 154 -16.56 11.55 -12.58
C LEU A 154 -15.43 12.00 -11.66
N VAL A 155 -15.56 11.74 -10.36
CA VAL A 155 -14.52 11.92 -9.35
C VAL A 155 -13.98 10.58 -8.90
N ILE A 156 -12.66 10.39 -8.95
CA ILE A 156 -11.99 9.19 -8.43
C ILE A 156 -11.12 9.59 -7.25
N ALA A 157 -11.53 9.16 -6.05
CA ALA A 157 -10.79 9.39 -4.81
C ALA A 157 -9.68 8.35 -4.65
N ALA A 158 -8.42 8.80 -4.73
CA ALA A 158 -7.19 8.03 -4.56
C ALA A 158 -6.30 8.67 -3.47
N ASP A 159 -6.89 9.43 -2.54
CA ASP A 159 -6.24 10.27 -1.53
C ASP A 159 -5.76 9.50 -0.29
N GLY A 160 -5.69 8.17 -0.41
CA GLY A 160 -5.04 7.28 0.54
C GLY A 160 -5.87 6.97 1.80
N VAL A 161 -5.22 6.32 2.79
CA VAL A 161 -5.91 5.84 4.00
C VAL A 161 -6.62 6.95 4.79
N GLN A 162 -6.14 8.18 4.71
CA GLN A 162 -6.76 9.35 5.34
C GLN A 162 -7.71 10.11 4.39
N SER A 163 -8.38 9.40 3.49
CA SER A 163 -9.24 10.01 2.47
C SER A 163 -10.15 11.10 3.03
N THR A 164 -9.98 12.31 2.50
CA THR A 164 -10.81 13.46 2.84
C THR A 164 -12.23 13.26 2.31
N LEU A 165 -12.35 12.75 1.08
CA LEU A 165 -13.66 12.56 0.45
C LEU A 165 -14.46 11.46 1.17
N ALA A 166 -13.84 10.32 1.52
CA ALA A 166 -14.52 9.25 2.26
C ALA A 166 -15.01 9.72 3.63
N ARG A 167 -14.21 10.54 4.34
CA ARG A 167 -14.61 11.11 5.63
C ARG A 167 -15.74 12.13 5.51
N ARG A 168 -15.68 13.03 4.54
CA ARG A 168 -16.69 14.06 4.32
C ARG A 168 -18.05 13.48 3.91
N LEU A 169 -18.03 12.35 3.20
CA LEU A 169 -19.25 11.62 2.83
C LEU A 169 -19.73 10.62 3.90
N GLY A 170 -19.06 10.54 5.06
CA GLY A 170 -19.46 9.64 6.15
C GLY A 170 -19.29 8.15 5.84
N LEU A 171 -18.43 7.80 4.87
CA LEU A 171 -18.28 6.43 4.37
C LEU A 171 -17.25 5.60 5.12
N VAL A 172 -16.42 6.23 5.96
CA VAL A 172 -15.35 5.53 6.68
C VAL A 172 -15.90 4.63 7.77
N ARG A 173 -15.47 3.37 7.76
CA ARG A 173 -15.76 2.35 8.78
C ARG A 173 -14.45 1.85 9.37
N ARG A 174 -14.09 2.30 10.56
CA ARG A 174 -12.85 1.92 11.25
C ARG A 174 -12.93 0.47 11.74
N ILE A 175 -11.78 -0.23 11.69
CA ILE A 175 -11.61 -1.58 12.23
C ILE A 175 -10.91 -1.44 13.59
N HIS A 176 -11.69 -1.23 14.64
CA HIS A 176 -11.19 -0.82 15.97
C HIS A 176 -10.18 -1.77 16.59
N TRP A 177 -10.32 -3.07 16.37
CA TRP A 177 -9.40 -4.06 16.94
C TRP A 177 -8.02 -4.09 16.27
N LEU A 178 -7.87 -3.44 15.10
CA LEU A 178 -6.66 -3.49 14.26
C LEU A 178 -6.07 -2.09 14.05
N GLN A 179 -6.10 -1.22 15.04
CA GLN A 179 -5.52 0.11 14.89
C GLN A 179 -4.02 0.09 15.12
N HIS A 180 -3.25 0.23 14.03
CA HIS A 180 -1.80 0.33 14.05
C HIS A 180 -1.32 1.72 13.60
N VAL A 181 -0.15 2.10 14.12
CA VAL A 181 0.62 3.28 13.70
C VAL A 181 1.93 2.78 13.13
N ALA A 182 2.33 3.30 11.98
CA ALA A 182 3.60 2.98 11.35
C ALA A 182 4.53 4.20 11.38
N PHE A 183 5.79 3.92 11.70
CA PHE A 183 6.92 4.83 11.63
C PHE A 183 7.88 4.32 10.57
N VAL A 184 8.33 5.19 9.68
CA VAL A 184 9.19 4.79 8.56
C VAL A 184 10.30 5.81 8.39
N THR A 185 11.53 5.31 8.20
CA THR A 185 12.69 6.13 7.84
C THR A 185 13.72 5.29 7.10
N HIS A 186 14.82 5.89 6.68
CA HIS A 186 15.92 5.22 5.99
C HIS A 186 17.21 5.32 6.79
N TYR A 187 17.95 4.22 6.76
CA TYR A 187 19.29 4.13 7.34
C TYR A 187 20.31 3.74 6.28
N ALA A 188 21.49 4.36 6.37
CA ALA A 188 22.71 3.92 5.71
C ALA A 188 23.54 3.05 6.66
N SER A 189 24.49 2.29 6.10
CA SER A 189 25.46 1.48 6.85
C SER A 189 24.82 0.44 7.80
N VAL A 190 23.70 -0.16 7.36
CA VAL A 190 23.10 -1.33 8.04
C VAL A 190 23.77 -2.59 7.52
N HIS A 191 24.45 -3.36 8.38
CA HIS A 191 25.19 -4.55 7.97
C HIS A 191 24.87 -5.79 8.81
N PRO A 192 24.80 -7.00 8.20
CA PRO A 192 24.82 -7.23 6.74
C PRO A 192 23.49 -6.83 6.08
N MET A 193 23.54 -6.39 4.82
CA MET A 193 22.37 -6.30 3.96
C MET A 193 22.30 -7.51 3.05
N GLN A 194 21.09 -8.04 2.88
CA GLN A 194 20.81 -9.17 2.00
C GLN A 194 19.63 -8.83 1.08
N PRO A 195 19.49 -9.46 -0.10
CA PRO A 195 18.41 -9.19 -1.05
C PRO A 195 17.08 -9.82 -0.62
N TRP A 196 16.67 -9.55 0.61
CA TRP A 196 15.46 -10.06 1.23
C TRP A 196 14.66 -8.92 1.87
N GLY A 197 13.34 -8.99 1.77
CA GLY A 197 12.49 -8.28 2.69
C GLY A 197 12.51 -8.99 4.05
N GLU A 198 12.72 -8.26 5.13
CA GLU A 198 12.81 -8.86 6.45
C GLU A 198 11.72 -8.34 7.39
N MET A 199 11.17 -9.24 8.20
CA MET A 199 10.14 -8.92 9.18
C MET A 199 10.52 -9.49 10.54
N PHE A 200 10.57 -8.65 11.55
CA PHE A 200 10.90 -9.03 12.94
C PHE A 200 9.66 -8.85 13.81
N LEU A 201 9.16 -9.93 14.39
CA LEU A 201 8.02 -9.85 15.29
C LEU A 201 8.46 -9.32 16.66
N ILE A 202 7.74 -8.35 17.19
CA ILE A 202 7.94 -7.77 18.51
C ILE A 202 6.62 -7.75 19.29
N PRO A 203 6.63 -7.74 20.64
CA PRO A 203 5.40 -7.81 21.44
C PRO A 203 4.36 -6.74 21.12
N SER A 204 4.80 -5.56 20.69
CA SER A 204 3.91 -4.43 20.35
C SER A 204 3.46 -4.40 18.91
N GLY A 205 4.06 -5.23 18.01
CA GLY A 205 3.82 -5.21 16.57
C GLY A 205 4.93 -5.90 15.79
N TYR A 206 5.56 -5.22 14.85
CA TYR A 206 6.65 -5.77 14.04
C TYR A 206 7.55 -4.66 13.47
N ILE A 207 8.77 -5.05 13.07
CA ILE A 207 9.74 -4.20 12.39
C ILE A 207 9.99 -4.80 11.00
N GLY A 208 9.81 -4.00 9.95
CA GLY A 208 10.13 -4.39 8.57
C GLY A 208 11.40 -3.71 8.08
N LEU A 209 12.25 -4.46 7.40
CA LEU A 209 13.43 -3.95 6.70
C LEU A 209 13.34 -4.29 5.21
N ALA A 210 13.64 -3.34 4.36
CA ALA A 210 13.79 -3.55 2.92
C ALA A 210 15.00 -2.77 2.41
N PRO A 211 16.02 -3.42 1.83
CA PRO A 211 17.07 -2.70 1.12
C PRO A 211 16.43 -2.02 -0.09
N VAL A 212 16.63 -0.72 -0.25
CA VAL A 212 16.08 0.09 -1.35
C VAL A 212 17.17 0.60 -2.31
N SER A 213 18.42 0.45 -1.92
CA SER A 213 19.62 0.58 -2.75
C SER A 213 20.74 -0.22 -2.11
N ASP A 214 21.93 -0.23 -2.72
CA ASP A 214 23.12 -0.92 -2.19
C ASP A 214 23.58 -0.38 -0.84
N THR A 215 23.19 0.84 -0.49
CA THR A 215 23.63 1.54 0.73
C THR A 215 22.50 1.93 1.66
N LEU A 216 21.24 1.82 1.23
CA LEU A 216 20.08 2.30 1.98
C LEU A 216 19.11 1.17 2.31
N VAL A 217 18.65 1.17 3.54
CA VAL A 217 17.58 0.30 4.05
C VAL A 217 16.40 1.15 4.49
N ASN A 218 15.22 0.85 3.98
CA ASN A 218 13.96 1.31 4.55
C ASN A 218 13.70 0.53 5.83
N VAL A 219 13.41 1.25 6.91
CA VAL A 219 13.09 0.67 8.22
C VAL A 219 11.70 1.14 8.62
N SER A 220 10.79 0.20 8.79
CA SER A 220 9.41 0.45 9.21
C SER A 220 9.14 -0.22 10.54
N VAL A 221 8.61 0.53 11.50
CA VAL A 221 8.14 0.03 12.80
C VAL A 221 6.63 0.20 12.84
N VAL A 222 5.90 -0.90 12.95
CA VAL A 222 4.44 -0.91 13.00
C VAL A 222 4.00 -1.43 14.35
N VAL A 223 3.23 -0.63 15.09
CA VAL A 223 2.80 -0.97 16.45
C VAL A 223 1.33 -0.64 16.67
N ARG A 224 0.73 -1.33 17.65
CA ARG A 224 -0.64 -1.02 18.07
C ARG A 224 -0.73 0.39 18.63
N ALA A 225 -1.73 1.14 18.18
CA ALA A 225 -1.94 2.53 18.59
C ALA A 225 -2.08 2.67 20.12
N ALA A 226 -2.75 1.73 20.78
CA ALA A 226 -2.90 1.71 22.23
C ALA A 226 -1.56 1.57 22.96
N HIS A 227 -0.61 0.78 22.40
CA HIS A 227 0.71 0.64 22.99
C HIS A 227 1.52 1.94 22.90
N LEU A 228 1.45 2.60 21.72
CA LEU A 228 2.12 3.90 21.56
C LEU A 228 1.57 4.95 22.51
N ALA A 229 0.26 5.05 22.67
CA ALA A 229 -0.37 6.00 23.59
C ALA A 229 0.05 5.82 25.05
N ALA A 230 0.34 4.57 25.46
CA ALA A 230 0.77 4.25 26.81
C ALA A 230 2.25 4.64 27.13
N THR A 231 3.05 4.94 26.10
CA THR A 231 4.52 5.13 26.31
C THR A 231 4.93 6.56 26.66
N GLN A 232 4.09 7.57 26.47
CA GLN A 232 4.39 8.99 26.70
C GLN A 232 5.68 9.51 26.02
N LYS A 233 6.23 8.75 25.03
CA LYS A 233 7.46 9.07 24.33
C LYS A 233 7.21 9.85 23.05
N THR A 234 8.20 10.63 22.64
CA THR A 234 8.20 11.21 21.30
C THR A 234 8.32 10.08 20.27
N SER A 235 7.76 10.27 19.08
CA SER A 235 7.83 9.29 17.98
C SER A 235 9.26 8.87 17.66
N GLN A 236 10.22 9.81 17.74
CA GLN A 236 11.64 9.52 17.48
C GLN A 236 12.27 8.63 18.57
N ALA A 237 12.04 8.95 19.84
CA ALA A 237 12.56 8.17 20.95
C ALA A 237 11.95 6.75 20.98
N PHE A 238 10.64 6.66 20.71
CA PHE A 238 9.94 5.39 20.62
C PHE A 238 10.50 4.51 19.50
N PHE A 239 10.66 5.07 18.30
CA PHE A 239 11.21 4.36 17.15
C PHE A 239 12.63 3.84 17.44
N ALA A 240 13.53 4.71 17.88
CA ALA A 240 14.92 4.35 18.16
C ALA A 240 15.01 3.25 19.22
N GLN A 241 14.27 3.37 20.30
CA GLN A 241 14.22 2.35 21.34
C GLN A 241 13.68 1.01 20.81
N THR A 242 12.61 1.03 20.00
CA THR A 242 11.99 -0.18 19.48
C THR A 242 12.96 -0.96 18.58
N VAL A 243 13.72 -0.28 17.71
CA VAL A 243 14.77 -0.92 16.89
C VAL A 243 15.86 -1.52 17.76
N GLN A 244 16.24 -0.83 18.84
CA GLN A 244 17.30 -1.28 19.78
C GLN A 244 16.87 -2.45 20.68
N THR A 245 15.58 -2.74 20.83
CA THR A 245 15.12 -3.85 21.68
C THR A 245 15.43 -5.22 21.11
N HIS A 246 15.52 -5.35 19.78
CA HIS A 246 15.80 -6.62 19.13
C HIS A 246 17.32 -6.87 19.05
N PRO A 247 17.88 -7.99 19.61
CA PRO A 247 19.32 -8.21 19.66
C PRO A 247 20.03 -8.16 18.32
N GLU A 248 19.49 -8.84 17.29
CA GLU A 248 20.06 -8.81 15.92
C GLU A 248 20.05 -7.39 15.34
N LEU A 249 18.95 -6.64 15.51
CA LEU A 249 18.86 -5.28 14.99
C LEU A 249 19.82 -4.34 15.73
N ARG A 250 19.98 -4.49 17.05
CA ARG A 250 20.97 -3.71 17.81
C ARG A 250 22.38 -3.86 17.23
N GLN A 251 22.77 -5.08 16.90
CA GLN A 251 24.09 -5.35 16.30
C GLN A 251 24.18 -4.76 14.89
N ARG A 252 23.19 -4.99 14.04
CA ARG A 252 23.17 -4.52 12.64
C ARG A 252 23.14 -2.99 12.52
N PHE A 253 22.53 -2.32 13.50
CA PHE A 253 22.37 -0.86 13.51
C PHE A 253 23.42 -0.16 14.38
N ALA A 254 24.43 -0.86 14.90
CA ALA A 254 25.45 -0.27 15.77
C ALA A 254 26.21 0.92 15.12
N GLN A 255 26.44 0.86 13.81
CA GLN A 255 27.08 1.92 13.03
C GLN A 255 26.14 2.57 12.00
N ALA A 256 24.84 2.23 12.04
CA ALA A 256 23.88 2.71 11.08
C ALA A 256 23.52 4.18 11.35
N ILE A 257 23.43 4.94 10.27
CA ILE A 257 23.13 6.39 10.32
C ILE A 257 21.75 6.60 9.70
N ARG A 258 20.87 7.24 10.46
CA ARG A 258 19.57 7.66 9.92
C ARG A 258 19.77 8.82 8.95
N VAL A 259 19.33 8.64 7.70
CA VAL A 259 19.55 9.60 6.61
C VAL A 259 18.29 10.35 6.19
N LYS A 260 17.11 9.93 6.65
CA LYS A 260 15.84 10.63 6.36
C LYS A 260 15.06 10.96 7.63
N ASN A 261 14.15 11.91 7.50
CA ASN A 261 13.21 12.22 8.57
C ASN A 261 12.28 11.03 8.86
N LEU A 262 11.86 10.91 10.11
CA LEU A 262 10.88 9.90 10.52
C LEU A 262 9.49 10.32 10.03
N LEU A 263 8.93 9.52 9.15
CA LEU A 263 7.55 9.66 8.69
C LEU A 263 6.63 8.81 9.56
N THR A 264 5.45 9.34 9.86
CA THR A 264 4.44 8.62 10.67
C THR A 264 3.12 8.57 9.93
N THR A 265 2.45 7.42 9.97
CA THR A 265 1.10 7.27 9.42
C THR A 265 0.24 6.41 10.34
N GLY A 266 -1.04 6.74 10.44
CA GLY A 266 -2.00 6.03 11.27
C GLY A 266 -2.82 6.96 12.17
N PRO A 267 -3.72 6.39 13.00
CA PRO A 267 -4.09 4.97 13.03
C PRO A 267 -4.67 4.49 11.70
N MET A 268 -4.27 3.27 11.30
CA MET A 268 -4.70 2.62 10.06
C MET A 268 -5.79 1.58 10.35
N ALA A 269 -6.19 0.85 9.36
CA ALA A 269 -7.26 -0.14 9.34
C ALA A 269 -8.68 0.46 9.33
N GLN A 270 -9.15 0.60 8.10
CA GLN A 270 -10.52 1.07 7.81
C GLN A 270 -11.02 0.49 6.49
N ARG A 271 -12.31 0.56 6.29
CA ARG A 271 -12.98 0.28 5.02
C ARG A 271 -13.82 1.49 4.64
N THR A 272 -13.93 1.74 3.35
CA THR A 272 -14.88 2.71 2.82
C THR A 272 -16.14 1.96 2.40
N ALA A 273 -17.30 2.39 2.89
CA ALA A 273 -18.58 1.83 2.49
C ALA A 273 -18.84 2.13 1.01
N CYS A 274 -19.70 1.33 0.38
CA CYS A 274 -20.14 1.62 -0.98
C CYS A 274 -20.82 2.99 -1.03
N PRO A 275 -20.37 3.91 -1.89
CA PRO A 275 -21.04 5.20 -2.04
C PRO A 275 -22.50 5.02 -2.48
N GLN A 276 -23.37 5.85 -1.93
CA GLN A 276 -24.75 6.02 -2.39
C GLN A 276 -24.87 7.26 -3.31
N GLN A 277 -23.78 8.02 -3.39
CA GLN A 277 -23.67 9.20 -4.25
C GLN A 277 -23.26 8.80 -5.66
N ASP A 278 -23.89 9.42 -6.64
CA ASP A 278 -23.51 9.32 -8.04
C ASP A 278 -22.16 10.00 -8.30
N GLY A 279 -21.48 9.64 -9.38
CA GLY A 279 -20.30 10.36 -9.87
C GLY A 279 -19.03 10.21 -9.04
N ILE A 280 -18.93 9.25 -8.11
CA ILE A 280 -17.72 9.05 -7.29
C ILE A 280 -17.32 7.59 -7.17
N MET A 281 -15.98 7.34 -7.21
CA MET A 281 -15.36 6.05 -6.94
C MET A 281 -14.21 6.23 -5.94
N PHE A 282 -13.92 5.19 -5.13
CA PHE A 282 -12.77 5.15 -4.21
C PHE A 282 -11.84 4.02 -4.59
N ILE A 283 -10.53 4.30 -4.74
CA ILE A 283 -9.52 3.32 -5.17
C ILE A 283 -8.31 3.32 -4.23
N GLY A 284 -7.51 2.26 -4.32
CA GLY A 284 -6.35 2.09 -3.44
C GLY A 284 -6.74 2.14 -1.96
N ASP A 285 -5.89 2.74 -1.13
CA ASP A 285 -6.13 2.84 0.31
C ASP A 285 -7.36 3.70 0.66
N ALA A 286 -7.84 4.56 -0.26
CA ALA A 286 -9.07 5.32 -0.07
C ALA A 286 -10.32 4.42 -0.12
N ALA A 287 -10.29 3.29 -0.82
CA ALA A 287 -11.35 2.27 -0.80
C ALA A 287 -11.31 1.42 0.47
N GLY A 288 -10.13 1.32 1.09
CA GLY A 288 -9.91 0.61 2.34
C GLY A 288 -8.47 0.16 2.50
N PHE A 289 -8.02 0.16 3.74
CA PHE A 289 -6.72 -0.31 4.13
C PHE A 289 -6.86 -1.22 5.35
N PHE A 290 -6.19 -2.35 5.35
CA PHE A 290 -6.30 -3.31 6.43
C PHE A 290 -5.05 -3.27 7.33
N ASP A 291 -3.91 -3.72 6.81
CA ASP A 291 -2.65 -3.79 7.56
C ASP A 291 -1.45 -3.88 6.61
N PRO A 292 -0.30 -3.25 6.93
CA PRO A 292 0.88 -3.27 6.06
C PRO A 292 1.73 -4.55 6.15
N PHE A 293 1.43 -5.51 7.04
CA PHE A 293 2.27 -6.68 7.32
C PHE A 293 2.66 -7.48 6.08
N THR A 294 1.73 -7.69 5.16
CA THR A 294 1.96 -8.46 3.94
C THR A 294 2.67 -7.68 2.82
N GLY A 295 2.90 -6.37 3.00
CA GLY A 295 3.58 -5.53 2.02
C GLY A 295 2.83 -5.26 0.71
N GLN A 296 1.55 -5.62 0.61
CA GLN A 296 0.77 -5.65 -0.63
C GLN A 296 0.16 -4.30 -1.05
N GLY A 297 0.36 -3.20 -0.30
CA GLY A 297 -0.34 -1.93 -0.51
C GLY A 297 -0.18 -1.35 -1.93
N ILE A 298 1.02 -1.43 -2.51
CA ILE A 298 1.27 -0.92 -3.87
C ILE A 298 0.57 -1.79 -4.92
N TYR A 299 0.63 -3.12 -4.79
CA TYR A 299 -0.10 -4.04 -5.68
C TYR A 299 -1.61 -3.77 -5.63
N LEU A 300 -2.19 -3.66 -4.43
CA LEU A 300 -3.61 -3.37 -4.27
C LEU A 300 -3.99 -2.03 -4.92
N ALA A 301 -3.13 -1.02 -4.79
CA ALA A 301 -3.32 0.28 -5.40
C ALA A 301 -3.35 0.19 -6.93
N LEU A 302 -2.36 -0.46 -7.56
CA LEU A 302 -2.27 -0.63 -9.01
C LEU A 302 -3.42 -1.49 -9.56
N HIS A 303 -3.71 -2.61 -8.92
CA HIS A 303 -4.78 -3.50 -9.35
C HIS A 303 -6.17 -2.85 -9.19
N SER A 304 -6.40 -2.11 -8.10
CA SER A 304 -7.66 -1.38 -7.93
C SER A 304 -7.85 -0.31 -9.02
N ALA A 305 -6.76 0.34 -9.45
CA ALA A 305 -6.79 1.30 -10.54
C ALA A 305 -7.19 0.65 -11.87
N THR A 306 -6.68 -0.55 -12.18
CA THR A 306 -7.06 -1.31 -13.38
C THR A 306 -8.56 -1.65 -13.37
N LEU A 307 -9.08 -2.14 -12.23
CA LEU A 307 -10.50 -2.44 -12.09
C LEU A 307 -11.36 -1.17 -12.22
N ALA A 308 -10.92 -0.07 -11.62
CA ALA A 308 -11.64 1.20 -11.69
C ALA A 308 -11.66 1.79 -13.09
N ALA A 309 -10.54 1.78 -13.81
CA ALA A 309 -10.46 2.28 -15.18
C ALA A 309 -11.44 1.55 -16.11
N ALA A 310 -11.56 0.23 -15.99
CA ALA A 310 -12.49 -0.55 -16.80
C ALA A 310 -13.97 -0.20 -16.52
N VAL A 311 -14.34 0.05 -15.27
CA VAL A 311 -15.72 0.44 -14.91
C VAL A 311 -15.98 1.90 -15.29
N ALA A 312 -15.03 2.79 -14.98
CA ALA A 312 -15.13 4.21 -15.32
C ALA A 312 -15.30 4.43 -16.84
N HIS A 313 -14.53 3.69 -17.65
CA HIS A 313 -14.67 3.75 -19.12
C HIS A 313 -16.09 3.41 -19.59
N ARG A 314 -16.64 2.27 -19.16
CA ARG A 314 -18.00 1.88 -19.54
C ARG A 314 -19.03 2.91 -19.10
N ALA A 315 -18.92 3.41 -17.87
CA ALA A 315 -19.84 4.39 -17.31
C ALA A 315 -19.77 5.75 -18.06
N LEU A 316 -18.57 6.19 -18.42
CA LEU A 316 -18.35 7.43 -19.16
C LEU A 316 -18.85 7.33 -20.61
N CYS A 317 -18.64 6.18 -21.27
CA CYS A 317 -19.14 5.93 -22.64
C CYS A 317 -20.67 5.92 -22.69
N SER A 318 -21.34 5.30 -21.73
CA SER A 318 -22.80 5.24 -21.67
C SER A 318 -23.44 6.52 -21.10
N GLY A 319 -22.65 7.38 -20.46
CA GLY A 319 -23.16 8.53 -19.71
C GLY A 319 -23.82 8.15 -18.37
N ALA A 320 -23.84 6.86 -18.02
CA ALA A 320 -24.45 6.32 -16.80
C ALA A 320 -23.44 6.34 -15.64
N LEU A 321 -23.53 7.34 -14.80
CA LEU A 321 -22.62 7.58 -13.66
C LEU A 321 -23.34 7.54 -12.31
N SER A 322 -24.49 6.82 -12.24
CA SER A 322 -25.20 6.61 -10.99
C SER A 322 -24.41 5.74 -10.03
N ALA A 323 -24.76 5.77 -8.76
CA ALA A 323 -24.17 4.92 -7.74
C ALA A 323 -24.30 3.42 -8.11
N ASP A 324 -25.41 3.04 -8.73
CA ASP A 324 -25.65 1.64 -9.16
C ASP A 324 -24.75 1.25 -10.34
N ASP A 325 -24.54 2.12 -11.32
CA ASP A 325 -23.61 1.88 -12.44
C ASP A 325 -22.19 1.68 -11.96
N LEU A 326 -21.74 2.50 -11.01
CA LEU A 326 -20.41 2.45 -10.43
C LEU A 326 -20.24 1.33 -9.39
N ARG A 327 -21.34 0.78 -8.86
CA ARG A 327 -21.35 -0.30 -7.88
C ARG A 327 -20.63 -1.57 -8.37
N SER A 328 -20.63 -1.79 -9.69
CA SER A 328 -19.90 -2.91 -10.30
C SER A 328 -18.40 -2.89 -9.96
N TYR A 329 -17.78 -1.72 -9.82
CA TYR A 329 -16.41 -1.59 -9.33
C TYR A 329 -16.29 -2.04 -7.88
N PHE A 330 -17.18 -1.57 -7.00
CA PHE A 330 -17.12 -1.95 -5.58
C PHE A 330 -17.22 -3.47 -5.39
N LEU A 331 -18.07 -4.13 -6.17
CA LEU A 331 -18.22 -5.59 -6.15
C LEU A 331 -16.99 -6.30 -6.71
N ALA A 332 -16.40 -5.80 -7.80
CA ALA A 332 -15.17 -6.34 -8.39
C ALA A 332 -13.99 -6.18 -7.42
N HIS A 333 -13.81 -5.01 -6.82
CA HIS A 333 -12.82 -4.73 -5.79
C HIS A 333 -12.97 -5.68 -4.59
N ARG A 334 -14.19 -5.80 -4.06
CA ARG A 334 -14.47 -6.70 -2.94
C ARG A 334 -14.16 -8.17 -3.30
N ARG A 335 -14.50 -8.61 -4.51
CA ARG A 335 -14.21 -9.98 -4.98
C ARG A 335 -12.70 -10.21 -5.10
N ALA A 336 -11.96 -9.26 -5.67
CA ALA A 336 -10.52 -9.38 -5.88
C ALA A 336 -9.74 -9.44 -4.56
N PHE A 337 -10.15 -8.67 -3.54
CA PHE A 337 -9.34 -8.48 -2.34
C PHE A 337 -9.88 -9.14 -1.07
N ARG A 338 -11.08 -9.71 -1.09
CA ARG A 338 -11.73 -10.33 0.08
C ARG A 338 -10.84 -11.36 0.78
N ASP A 339 -10.23 -12.26 0.02
CA ASP A 339 -9.47 -13.36 0.62
C ASP A 339 -8.10 -12.88 1.13
N LYS A 340 -7.53 -11.83 0.52
CA LYS A 340 -6.35 -11.12 1.05
C LYS A 340 -6.64 -10.47 2.40
N TYR A 341 -7.75 -9.75 2.52
CA TYR A 341 -8.16 -9.14 3.79
C TYR A 341 -8.49 -10.17 4.87
N ARG A 342 -9.07 -11.32 4.50
CA ARG A 342 -9.30 -12.44 5.41
C ARG A 342 -7.99 -13.03 5.93
N LEU A 343 -7.03 -13.27 5.04
CA LEU A 343 -5.72 -13.77 5.42
C LEU A 343 -4.99 -12.77 6.32
N SER A 344 -4.98 -11.50 5.96
CA SER A 344 -4.38 -10.44 6.80
C SER A 344 -5.01 -10.41 8.20
N ALA A 345 -6.34 -10.58 8.30
CA ALA A 345 -7.02 -10.66 9.59
C ALA A 345 -6.56 -11.86 10.41
N LEU A 346 -6.45 -13.04 9.81
CA LEU A 346 -5.98 -14.25 10.48
C LEU A 346 -4.53 -14.11 10.93
N ILE A 347 -3.66 -13.55 10.10
CA ILE A 347 -2.27 -13.27 10.47
C ILE A 347 -2.24 -12.34 11.69
N GLN A 348 -2.98 -11.24 11.68
CA GLN A 348 -3.01 -10.28 12.78
C GLN A 348 -3.58 -10.86 14.06
N LEU A 349 -4.54 -11.79 13.99
CA LEU A 349 -5.02 -12.56 15.15
C LEU A 349 -3.94 -13.51 15.65
N GLY A 350 -3.26 -14.23 14.75
CA GLY A 350 -2.15 -15.13 15.09
C GLY A 350 -0.97 -14.39 15.76
N LEU A 351 -0.62 -13.19 15.29
CA LEU A 351 0.44 -12.37 15.89
C LEU A 351 0.12 -11.89 17.32
N ARG A 352 -1.15 -11.93 17.75
CA ARG A 352 -1.53 -11.66 19.14
C ARG A 352 -1.27 -12.83 20.08
N MET A 353 -0.96 -14.01 19.54
CA MET A 353 -0.67 -15.23 20.27
C MET A 353 0.79 -15.64 19.97
N PRO A 354 1.78 -15.15 20.76
CA PRO A 354 3.20 -15.40 20.50
C PRO A 354 3.55 -16.89 20.37
N TRP A 355 2.91 -17.75 21.15
CA TRP A 355 3.11 -19.20 21.08
C TRP A 355 2.73 -19.77 19.71
N LEU A 356 1.60 -19.26 19.12
CA LEU A 356 1.14 -19.69 17.80
C LEU A 356 2.04 -19.16 16.69
N ALA A 357 2.41 -17.89 16.73
CA ALA A 357 3.33 -17.29 15.79
C ALA A 357 4.69 -18.02 15.79
N ASN A 358 5.25 -18.30 16.97
CA ASN A 358 6.49 -19.05 17.13
C ASN A 358 6.38 -20.47 16.54
N ARG A 359 5.25 -21.18 16.80
CA ARG A 359 5.02 -22.52 16.25
C ARG A 359 4.94 -22.51 14.73
N VAL A 360 4.19 -21.56 14.16
CA VAL A 360 4.05 -21.41 12.71
C VAL A 360 5.41 -21.14 12.07
N ILE A 361 6.18 -20.19 12.58
CA ILE A 361 7.51 -19.85 12.05
C ILE A 361 8.48 -21.02 12.19
N ASP A 362 8.51 -21.73 13.32
CA ASP A 362 9.33 -22.94 13.50
C ASP A 362 8.97 -24.01 12.46
N ARG A 363 7.69 -24.22 12.19
CA ARG A 363 7.24 -25.19 11.19
C ARG A 363 7.63 -24.80 9.77
N LEU A 364 7.47 -23.51 9.42
CA LEU A 364 7.87 -22.98 8.12
C LEU A 364 9.39 -23.03 7.94
N ALA A 365 10.17 -22.79 8.98
CA ALA A 365 11.63 -22.91 8.94
C ALA A 365 12.10 -24.34 8.62
N ARG A 366 11.38 -25.35 9.11
CA ARG A 366 11.67 -26.76 8.85
C ARG A 366 11.16 -27.26 7.49
N ARG A 367 10.26 -26.51 6.84
CA ARG A 367 9.62 -26.87 5.55
C ARG A 367 9.69 -25.71 4.56
N PRO A 368 10.83 -25.48 3.89
CA PRO A 368 11.02 -24.35 2.99
C PRO A 368 9.95 -24.24 1.89
N SER A 369 9.43 -25.35 1.38
CA SER A 369 8.36 -25.32 0.38
C SER A 369 7.06 -24.69 0.89
N LEU A 370 6.72 -24.87 2.17
CA LEU A 370 5.56 -24.19 2.77
C LEU A 370 5.84 -22.70 2.98
N ALA A 371 7.08 -22.34 3.33
CA ALA A 371 7.49 -20.94 3.45
C ALA A 371 7.43 -20.23 2.09
N ASP A 372 7.89 -20.88 1.00
CA ASP A 372 7.80 -20.37 -0.36
C ASP A 372 6.33 -20.10 -0.76
N ILE A 373 5.39 -21.00 -0.40
CA ILE A 373 3.96 -20.79 -0.64
C ILE A 373 3.43 -19.56 0.12
N VAL A 374 3.73 -19.44 1.41
CA VAL A 374 3.29 -18.28 2.22
C VAL A 374 3.83 -16.97 1.64
N VAL A 375 5.10 -16.96 1.29
CA VAL A 375 5.77 -15.80 0.69
C VAL A 375 5.24 -15.54 -0.72
N GLY A 376 4.88 -16.57 -1.48
CA GLY A 376 4.20 -16.44 -2.78
C GLY A 376 2.85 -15.73 -2.68
N VAL A 377 2.10 -15.94 -1.58
CA VAL A 377 0.87 -15.18 -1.31
C VAL A 377 1.17 -13.71 -0.99
N ALA A 378 2.24 -13.44 -0.22
CA ALA A 378 2.70 -12.07 0.02
C ALA A 378 3.28 -11.42 -1.27
N GLY A 379 3.77 -12.24 -2.21
CA GLY A 379 4.21 -11.82 -3.54
C GLY A 379 3.08 -11.59 -4.55
N ASP A 380 1.83 -11.88 -4.16
CA ASP A 380 0.61 -11.69 -4.95
C ASP A 380 0.47 -12.63 -6.19
N PHE A 381 1.34 -13.61 -6.36
CA PHE A 381 1.29 -14.61 -7.45
C PHE A 381 0.74 -15.97 -7.02
N VAL A 382 0.62 -16.24 -5.71
CA VAL A 382 -0.10 -17.39 -5.16
C VAL A 382 -1.43 -16.94 -4.58
N SER A 383 -2.50 -17.72 -4.85
CA SER A 383 -3.83 -17.37 -4.31
C SER A 383 -3.87 -17.49 -2.78
N PRO A 384 -4.44 -16.50 -2.07
CA PRO A 384 -4.66 -16.61 -0.62
C PRO A 384 -5.47 -17.83 -0.19
N LYS A 385 -6.33 -18.38 -1.07
CA LYS A 385 -7.11 -19.58 -0.81
C LYS A 385 -6.23 -20.81 -0.52
N THR A 386 -5.03 -20.87 -1.09
CA THR A 386 -4.07 -21.94 -0.84
C THR A 386 -3.72 -22.02 0.65
N VAL A 387 -3.37 -20.89 1.25
CA VAL A 387 -3.01 -20.78 2.67
C VAL A 387 -4.24 -20.82 3.59
N LEU A 388 -5.39 -20.35 3.13
CA LEU A 388 -6.66 -20.43 3.85
C LEU A 388 -7.28 -21.84 3.82
N SER A 389 -6.70 -22.81 3.11
CA SER A 389 -7.20 -24.16 3.02
C SER A 389 -6.95 -24.97 4.30
N TRP A 390 -7.85 -25.88 4.64
CA TRP A 390 -7.66 -26.81 5.77
C TRP A 390 -6.41 -27.66 5.62
N ARG A 391 -6.11 -28.10 4.42
CA ARG A 391 -4.89 -28.88 4.11
C ARG A 391 -3.63 -28.12 4.50
N PHE A 392 -3.53 -26.82 4.17
CA PHE A 392 -2.39 -26.02 4.53
C PHE A 392 -2.33 -25.77 6.04
N ALA A 393 -3.47 -25.48 6.67
CA ALA A 393 -3.55 -25.25 8.11
C ALA A 393 -3.03 -26.47 8.90
N THR A 394 -3.43 -27.70 8.52
CA THR A 394 -2.92 -28.92 9.17
C THR A 394 -1.41 -29.10 8.99
N GLN A 395 -0.85 -28.79 7.82
CA GLN A 395 0.60 -28.91 7.55
C GLN A 395 1.43 -27.92 8.38
N VAL A 396 0.87 -26.77 8.73
CA VAL A 396 1.58 -25.70 9.47
C VAL A 396 1.32 -25.79 10.97
N LEU A 397 0.17 -26.30 11.41
CA LEU A 397 -0.18 -26.38 12.83
C LEU A 397 0.12 -27.73 13.48
N LEU A 398 0.05 -28.82 12.74
CA LEU A 398 0.39 -30.19 13.17
C LEU A 398 1.79 -30.59 12.73
#